data_2ae3a88242d7484c3a55c8811780c2eb
#
_entry.id   2ae3a88242d7484c3a55c8811780c2eb
#
_cell.length_a   1.000
_cell.length_b   1.000
_cell.length_c   1.000
_cell.angle_alpha   90.00
_cell.angle_beta   90.00
_cell.angle_gamma   90.00
#
_symmetry.space_group_name_H-M   'P 1'
#
loop_
_entity.id
_entity.type
_entity.pdbx_description
1 polymer ?
#
loop_
_entity_poly.entity_id
_entity_poly.type
_entity_poly.pdbx_seq_one_letter_code
_entity_poly.pdbx_strand_id
1 'polypeptide(L)'
;MIKFVFQGDSITDGNRYKTLESRWDLNHQIGHSYAYIIAAALGSKHFGKYCFINRGISGDCVDKAAKRWHTDTLDEKPDVLSILLGINGNYDYDGNYPEGVEEHLAHFDTTYRALLDSARAENPLLKLVIIEPFVLPVGRYKTHYEAFMSVFTRKQAMVKQIAEDYGAIFIPVQKRLEQLVVDCAPILKANGSDTAPEEYWLWDGVHPTEALHGVIADLWLDATKDVL
;
A
#
# COMPACT_ATOMS: atom_id res chain seq x y z
N MET A 1 -19.63 -7.92 -13.02
CA MET A 1 -18.31 -7.30 -13.14
C MET A 1 -17.66 -7.38 -11.76
N ILE A 2 -16.49 -7.97 -11.63
CA ILE A 2 -15.79 -8.09 -10.34
C ILE A 2 -15.20 -6.72 -9.99
N LYS A 3 -15.51 -6.22 -8.82
CA LYS A 3 -15.11 -4.89 -8.36
C LYS A 3 -13.90 -4.97 -7.43
N PHE A 4 -12.84 -4.27 -7.83
CA PHE A 4 -11.62 -4.07 -7.05
C PHE A 4 -11.65 -2.69 -6.39
N VAL A 5 -11.42 -2.66 -5.09
CA VAL A 5 -11.19 -1.41 -4.35
C VAL A 5 -9.77 -1.44 -3.80
N PHE A 6 -8.98 -0.42 -4.13
CA PHE A 6 -7.65 -0.21 -3.57
C PHE A 6 -7.75 0.86 -2.49
N GLN A 7 -7.49 0.47 -1.26
CA GLN A 7 -7.41 1.34 -0.09
C GLN A 7 -5.97 1.53 0.35
N GLY A 8 -5.67 2.71 0.86
CA GLY A 8 -4.33 3.02 1.33
C GLY A 8 -4.10 4.51 1.50
N ASP A 9 -2.83 4.83 1.61
CA ASP A 9 -2.31 6.19 1.76
C ASP A 9 -1.82 6.80 0.43
N SER A 10 -0.81 7.67 0.48
CA SER A 10 -0.20 8.33 -0.70
C SER A 10 0.35 7.34 -1.73
N ILE A 11 0.86 6.20 -1.28
CA ILE A 11 1.43 5.17 -2.17
C ILE A 11 0.33 4.56 -3.04
N THR A 12 -0.86 4.37 -2.49
CA THR A 12 -2.03 3.89 -3.24
C THR A 12 -2.72 5.02 -4.00
N ASP A 13 -2.87 6.21 -3.38
CA ASP A 13 -3.48 7.39 -3.99
C ASP A 13 -2.89 7.70 -5.38
N GLY A 14 -1.55 7.70 -5.47
CA GLY A 14 -0.86 7.97 -6.73
C GLY A 14 -1.33 9.27 -7.38
N ASN A 15 -1.63 10.28 -6.58
CA ASN A 15 -2.11 11.59 -7.04
C ASN A 15 -3.36 11.51 -7.93
N ARG A 16 -4.31 10.64 -7.59
CA ARG A 16 -5.57 10.50 -8.31
C ARG A 16 -6.47 11.72 -8.18
N TYR A 17 -7.35 11.95 -9.11
CA TYR A 17 -8.45 12.89 -8.96
C TYR A 17 -9.50 12.31 -7.99
N LYS A 18 -9.89 13.12 -6.99
CA LYS A 18 -10.87 12.72 -5.96
C LYS A 18 -12.30 13.01 -6.38
N THR A 19 -12.49 13.96 -7.28
CA THR A 19 -13.79 14.38 -7.83
C THR A 19 -13.84 14.09 -9.31
N LEU A 20 -15.04 13.90 -9.83
CA LEU A 20 -15.31 13.73 -11.26
C LEU A 20 -16.07 14.97 -11.74
N GLU A 21 -15.35 15.98 -12.21
CA GLU A 21 -15.94 17.24 -12.70
C GLU A 21 -16.20 17.21 -14.20
N SER A 22 -15.45 16.41 -14.93
CA SER A 22 -15.60 16.27 -16.38
C SER A 22 -15.28 14.86 -16.86
N ARG A 23 -15.65 14.56 -18.13
CA ARG A 23 -15.30 13.28 -18.75
C ARG A 23 -13.78 13.05 -18.83
N TRP A 24 -12.97 14.10 -18.88
CA TRP A 24 -11.52 14.01 -18.93
C TRP A 24 -10.93 13.45 -17.63
N ASP A 25 -11.61 13.67 -16.50
CA ASP A 25 -11.15 13.23 -15.18
C ASP A 25 -11.26 11.71 -14.99
N LEU A 26 -12.05 11.02 -15.81
CA LEU A 26 -12.20 9.56 -15.76
C LEU A 26 -10.85 8.85 -15.83
N ASN A 27 -9.93 9.35 -16.66
CA ASN A 27 -8.61 8.75 -16.84
C ASN A 27 -7.68 8.92 -15.63
N HIS A 28 -8.01 9.84 -14.73
CA HIS A 28 -7.19 10.20 -13.58
C HIS A 28 -7.74 9.69 -12.24
N GLN A 29 -8.91 9.05 -12.26
CA GLN A 29 -9.54 8.51 -11.05
C GLN A 29 -8.74 7.38 -10.39
N ILE A 30 -7.96 6.62 -11.16
CA ILE A 30 -7.12 5.53 -10.66
C ILE A 30 -5.76 6.00 -10.15
N GLY A 31 -5.28 7.20 -10.55
CA GLY A 31 -3.95 7.72 -10.21
C GLY A 31 -2.82 7.04 -10.97
N HIS A 32 -1.56 7.22 -10.50
CA HIS A 32 -0.35 6.72 -11.16
C HIS A 32 0.36 5.62 -10.36
N SER A 33 -0.31 5.02 -9.39
CA SER A 33 0.28 4.02 -8.49
C SER A 33 0.29 2.61 -9.10
N TYR A 34 0.77 1.65 -8.32
CA TYR A 34 0.68 0.22 -8.63
C TYR A 34 -0.76 -0.21 -8.99
N ALA A 35 -1.78 0.44 -8.42
CA ALA A 35 -3.18 0.19 -8.73
C ALA A 35 -3.51 0.45 -10.21
N TYR A 36 -2.92 1.50 -10.81
CA TYR A 36 -3.05 1.78 -12.24
C TYR A 36 -2.42 0.67 -13.08
N ILE A 37 -1.23 0.21 -12.72
CA ILE A 37 -0.51 -0.86 -13.44
C ILE A 37 -1.30 -2.17 -13.40
N ILE A 38 -1.84 -2.53 -12.22
CA ILE A 38 -2.70 -3.71 -12.05
C ILE A 38 -3.96 -3.57 -12.92
N ALA A 39 -4.63 -2.42 -12.87
CA ALA A 39 -5.83 -2.17 -13.66
C ALA A 39 -5.56 -2.27 -15.17
N ALA A 40 -4.44 -1.72 -15.63
CA ALA A 40 -4.02 -1.82 -17.03
C ALA A 40 -3.72 -3.26 -17.44
N ALA A 41 -2.97 -4.01 -16.62
CA ALA A 41 -2.60 -5.39 -16.90
C ALA A 41 -3.80 -6.35 -16.96
N LEU A 42 -4.74 -6.21 -16.02
CA LEU A 42 -5.94 -7.05 -15.99
C LEU A 42 -7.00 -6.59 -17.00
N GLY A 43 -7.22 -5.29 -17.13
CA GLY A 43 -8.23 -4.73 -18.03
C GLY A 43 -7.93 -4.99 -19.51
N SER A 44 -6.65 -4.95 -19.89
CA SER A 44 -6.22 -5.24 -21.27
C SER A 44 -6.37 -6.71 -21.70
N LYS A 45 -6.45 -7.63 -20.73
CA LYS A 45 -6.57 -9.07 -20.98
C LYS A 45 -7.99 -9.60 -20.79
N HIS A 46 -8.83 -8.92 -20.00
CA HIS A 46 -10.13 -9.41 -19.56
C HIS A 46 -11.22 -8.36 -19.76
N PHE A 47 -11.56 -8.10 -21.00
CA PHE A 47 -12.49 -7.05 -21.41
C PHE A 47 -13.84 -7.10 -20.68
N GLY A 48 -14.16 -6.03 -19.95
CA GLY A 48 -15.43 -5.89 -19.24
C GLY A 48 -15.63 -6.81 -18.03
N LYS A 49 -14.64 -7.63 -17.67
CA LYS A 49 -14.72 -8.52 -16.50
C LYS A 49 -14.57 -7.77 -15.19
N TYR A 50 -13.74 -6.73 -15.14
CA TYR A 50 -13.29 -6.03 -13.94
C TYR A 50 -13.68 -4.55 -13.91
N CYS A 51 -13.87 -4.03 -12.71
CA CYS A 51 -13.98 -2.61 -12.39
C CYS A 51 -12.96 -2.28 -11.31
N PHE A 52 -12.19 -1.21 -11.50
CA PHE A 52 -11.11 -0.82 -10.60
C PHE A 52 -11.40 0.56 -10.00
N ILE A 53 -11.37 0.64 -8.68
CA ILE A 53 -11.63 1.85 -7.91
C ILE A 53 -10.46 2.10 -6.96
N ASN A 54 -9.83 3.26 -7.06
CA ASN A 54 -8.81 3.69 -6.12
C ASN A 54 -9.43 4.65 -5.09
N ARG A 55 -9.30 4.28 -3.81
CA ARG A 55 -9.76 5.06 -2.65
C ARG A 55 -8.60 5.43 -1.71
N GLY A 56 -7.34 5.29 -2.15
CA GLY A 56 -6.19 5.81 -1.42
C GLY A 56 -6.27 7.32 -1.22
N ILE A 57 -5.82 7.79 -0.07
CA ILE A 57 -5.70 9.23 0.25
C ILE A 57 -4.36 9.50 0.90
N SER A 58 -3.61 10.44 0.32
CA SER A 58 -2.29 10.84 0.79
C SER A 58 -2.30 11.24 2.27
N GLY A 59 -1.37 10.67 3.04
CA GLY A 59 -1.21 10.93 4.48
C GLY A 59 -2.17 10.14 5.37
N ASP A 60 -2.95 9.19 4.84
CA ASP A 60 -3.81 8.38 5.66
C ASP A 60 -3.02 7.38 6.51
N CYS A 61 -3.45 7.27 7.77
CA CYS A 61 -3.20 6.16 8.67
C CYS A 61 -4.50 5.37 8.88
N VAL A 62 -4.47 4.32 9.67
CA VAL A 62 -5.66 3.49 9.95
C VAL A 62 -6.83 4.30 10.49
N ASP A 63 -6.58 5.31 11.35
CA ASP A 63 -7.62 6.16 11.92
C ASP A 63 -8.30 7.07 10.90
N LYS A 64 -7.52 7.61 9.97
CA LYS A 64 -8.06 8.43 8.89
C LYS A 64 -8.84 7.58 7.89
N ALA A 65 -8.31 6.39 7.56
CA ALA A 65 -9.03 5.42 6.75
C ALA A 65 -10.35 4.99 7.42
N ALA A 66 -10.35 4.77 8.74
CA ALA A 66 -11.56 4.43 9.51
C ALA A 66 -12.67 5.47 9.39
N LYS A 67 -12.32 6.76 9.42
CA LYS A 67 -13.31 7.87 9.31
C LYS A 67 -14.06 7.91 7.99
N ARG A 68 -13.50 7.38 6.92
CA ARG A 68 -14.08 7.34 5.57
C ARG A 68 -14.38 5.92 5.07
N TRP A 69 -14.17 4.91 5.94
CA TRP A 69 -14.25 3.51 5.56
C TRP A 69 -15.61 3.11 4.99
N HIS A 70 -16.68 3.60 5.60
CA HIS A 70 -18.04 3.32 5.15
C HIS A 70 -18.25 3.76 3.70
N THR A 71 -18.00 5.04 3.41
CA THR A 71 -18.22 5.63 2.08
C THR A 71 -17.24 5.15 1.03
N ASP A 72 -15.97 4.96 1.43
CA ASP A 72 -14.88 4.69 0.49
C ASP A 72 -14.55 3.19 0.36
N THR A 73 -15.19 2.32 1.16
CA THR A 73 -14.99 0.88 1.09
C THR A 73 -16.31 0.11 1.09
N LEU A 74 -17.15 0.29 2.13
CA LEU A 74 -18.35 -0.52 2.28
C LEU A 74 -19.40 -0.18 1.22
N ASP A 75 -19.68 1.10 0.97
CA ASP A 75 -20.60 1.55 -0.07
C ASP A 75 -20.16 1.15 -1.48
N GLU A 76 -18.85 0.97 -1.69
CA GLU A 76 -18.32 0.47 -2.96
C GLU A 76 -18.63 -1.00 -3.20
N LYS A 77 -18.94 -1.77 -2.16
CA LYS A 77 -19.25 -3.21 -2.24
C LYS A 77 -18.21 -3.99 -3.04
N PRO A 78 -16.95 -4.02 -2.58
CA PRO A 78 -15.87 -4.71 -3.28
C PRO A 78 -16.07 -6.23 -3.31
N ASP A 79 -15.67 -6.86 -4.40
CA ASP A 79 -15.42 -8.30 -4.47
C ASP A 79 -13.98 -8.62 -4.05
N VAL A 80 -13.06 -7.66 -4.32
CA VAL A 80 -11.65 -7.72 -3.95
C VAL A 80 -11.25 -6.39 -3.32
N LEU A 81 -10.73 -6.43 -2.11
CA LEU A 81 -10.22 -5.28 -1.38
C LEU A 81 -8.72 -5.41 -1.17
N SER A 82 -7.96 -4.52 -1.79
CA SER A 82 -6.51 -4.42 -1.64
C SER A 82 -6.15 -3.27 -0.71
N ILE A 83 -5.34 -3.51 0.31
CA ILE A 83 -5.02 -2.52 1.35
C ILE A 83 -3.50 -2.38 1.49
N LEU A 84 -3.02 -1.13 1.45
CA LEU A 84 -1.65 -0.76 1.83
C LEU A 84 -1.72 0.40 2.82
N LEU A 85 -1.63 0.08 4.11
CA LEU A 85 -1.62 1.03 5.23
C LEU A 85 -0.57 0.62 6.26
N GLY A 86 0.05 1.60 6.92
CA GLY A 86 0.95 1.32 8.04
C GLY A 86 2.16 2.20 8.12
N ILE A 87 2.59 2.86 7.03
CA ILE A 87 3.74 3.77 7.07
C ILE A 87 3.41 5.06 7.82
N ASN A 88 2.20 5.53 7.71
CA ASN A 88 1.72 6.70 8.44
C ASN A 88 1.20 6.33 9.83
N GLY A 89 1.25 7.28 10.75
CA GLY A 89 0.77 7.09 12.12
C GLY A 89 0.95 8.34 12.97
N ASN A 90 0.62 8.22 14.25
CA ASN A 90 0.80 9.28 15.23
C ASN A 90 2.20 9.16 15.87
N TYR A 91 3.22 9.52 15.11
CA TYR A 91 4.62 9.60 15.55
C TYR A 91 5.30 10.79 14.88
N ASP A 92 6.34 11.33 15.53
CA ASP A 92 7.18 12.33 14.91
C ASP A 92 8.27 11.68 14.00
N TYR A 93 8.96 12.52 13.22
CA TYR A 93 9.98 12.02 12.29
C TYR A 93 11.27 11.53 12.98
N ASP A 94 11.42 11.80 14.28
CA ASP A 94 12.52 11.29 15.10
C ASP A 94 12.19 9.90 15.67
N GLY A 95 10.99 9.38 15.38
CA GLY A 95 10.54 8.05 15.79
C GLY A 95 9.93 8.02 17.20
N ASN A 96 9.56 9.19 17.76
CA ASN A 96 8.88 9.24 19.04
C ASN A 96 7.37 9.07 18.85
N TYR A 97 6.78 8.31 19.74
CA TYR A 97 5.34 8.02 19.79
C TYR A 97 4.73 8.75 21.01
N PRO A 98 3.94 9.82 20.81
CA PRO A 98 3.41 10.62 21.92
C PRO A 98 2.57 9.83 22.93
N GLU A 99 1.89 8.79 22.46
CA GLU A 99 1.03 7.92 23.28
C GLU A 99 1.76 6.68 23.81
N GLY A 100 3.07 6.56 23.53
CA GLY A 100 3.82 5.34 23.78
C GLY A 100 3.74 4.34 22.62
N VAL A 101 4.78 3.52 22.52
CA VAL A 101 4.92 2.54 21.42
C VAL A 101 3.88 1.42 21.54
N GLU A 102 3.64 0.91 22.75
CA GLU A 102 2.74 -0.22 22.96
C GLU A 102 1.28 0.18 22.70
N GLU A 103 0.88 1.34 23.18
CA GLU A 103 -0.45 1.91 22.95
C GLU A 103 -0.68 2.17 21.46
N HIS A 104 0.32 2.72 20.78
CA HIS A 104 0.27 2.96 19.33
C HIS A 104 0.07 1.65 18.55
N LEU A 105 0.84 0.61 18.86
CA LEU A 105 0.74 -0.68 18.17
C LEU A 105 -0.58 -1.39 18.47
N ALA A 106 -1.02 -1.39 19.73
CA ALA A 106 -2.29 -2.00 20.13
C ALA A 106 -3.49 -1.29 19.45
N HIS A 107 -3.45 0.05 19.40
CA HIS A 107 -4.46 0.83 18.69
C HIS A 107 -4.46 0.56 17.18
N PHE A 108 -3.29 0.48 16.56
CA PHE A 108 -3.15 0.13 15.15
C PHE A 108 -3.77 -1.24 14.84
N ASP A 109 -3.43 -2.27 15.62
CA ASP A 109 -3.96 -3.64 15.44
C ASP A 109 -5.49 -3.66 15.58
N THR A 110 -6.00 -3.09 16.66
CA THR A 110 -7.44 -3.07 16.95
C THR A 110 -8.22 -2.34 15.86
N THR A 111 -7.73 -1.18 15.43
CA THR A 111 -8.39 -0.38 14.39
C THR A 111 -8.35 -1.09 13.04
N TYR A 112 -7.19 -1.66 12.66
CA TYR A 112 -7.07 -2.37 11.39
C TYR A 112 -8.02 -3.57 11.33
N ARG A 113 -8.09 -4.37 12.40
CA ARG A 113 -9.01 -5.52 12.51
C ARG A 113 -10.47 -5.09 12.42
N ALA A 114 -10.87 -4.02 13.10
CA ALA A 114 -12.23 -3.50 13.03
C ALA A 114 -12.64 -3.10 11.60
N LEU A 115 -11.72 -2.55 10.80
CA LEU A 115 -11.96 -2.27 9.38
C LEU A 115 -12.25 -3.55 8.60
N LEU A 116 -11.44 -4.59 8.79
CA LEU A 116 -11.61 -5.87 8.11
C LEU A 116 -12.87 -6.61 8.56
N ASP A 117 -13.19 -6.59 9.84
CA ASP A 117 -14.42 -7.18 10.40
C ASP A 117 -15.66 -6.56 9.76
N SER A 118 -15.71 -5.23 9.66
CA SER A 118 -16.82 -4.54 9.02
C SER A 118 -16.94 -4.90 7.54
N ALA A 119 -15.82 -4.99 6.82
CA ALA A 119 -15.83 -5.38 5.41
C ALA A 119 -16.27 -6.83 5.20
N ARG A 120 -15.85 -7.75 6.08
CA ARG A 120 -16.30 -9.16 6.06
C ARG A 120 -17.76 -9.33 6.47
N ALA A 121 -18.27 -8.47 7.36
CA ALA A 121 -19.68 -8.47 7.73
C ALA A 121 -20.58 -8.11 6.55
N GLU A 122 -20.16 -7.12 5.73
CA GLU A 122 -20.88 -6.73 4.51
C GLU A 122 -20.74 -7.77 3.38
N ASN A 123 -19.55 -8.37 3.23
CA ASN A 123 -19.30 -9.40 2.22
C ASN A 123 -18.45 -10.53 2.79
N PRO A 124 -19.07 -11.63 3.26
CA PRO A 124 -18.36 -12.81 3.78
C PRO A 124 -17.43 -13.49 2.75
N LEU A 125 -17.66 -13.26 1.44
CA LEU A 125 -16.86 -13.82 0.34
C LEU A 125 -15.80 -12.85 -0.17
N LEU A 126 -15.66 -11.68 0.48
CA LEU A 126 -14.68 -10.66 0.11
C LEU A 126 -13.27 -11.25 0.04
N LYS A 127 -12.59 -11.06 -1.07
CA LYS A 127 -11.18 -11.40 -1.21
C LYS A 127 -10.33 -10.25 -0.68
N LEU A 128 -9.48 -10.53 0.29
CA LEU A 128 -8.59 -9.55 0.89
C LEU A 128 -7.17 -9.73 0.34
N VAL A 129 -6.54 -8.63 -0.03
CA VAL A 129 -5.12 -8.54 -0.39
C VAL A 129 -4.49 -7.47 0.49
N ILE A 130 -3.53 -7.83 1.30
CA ILE A 130 -2.86 -6.91 2.23
C ILE A 130 -1.39 -6.78 1.82
N ILE A 131 -0.97 -5.57 1.51
CA ILE A 131 0.38 -5.26 1.08
C ILE A 131 1.17 -4.79 2.31
N GLU A 132 2.35 -5.37 2.51
CA GLU A 132 3.27 -4.99 3.58
C GLU A 132 3.68 -3.52 3.43
N PRO A 133 3.58 -2.69 4.48
CA PRO A 133 4.16 -1.36 4.46
C PRO A 133 5.69 -1.44 4.48
N PHE A 134 6.37 -0.52 3.81
CA PHE A 134 7.80 -0.55 3.58
C PHE A 134 8.44 0.82 3.70
N VAL A 135 9.78 0.85 3.89
CA VAL A 135 10.58 2.07 4.03
C VAL A 135 12.05 1.79 3.73
N LEU A 136 12.78 2.79 3.25
CA LEU A 136 14.26 2.76 3.11
C LEU A 136 14.89 3.99 3.79
N PRO A 137 16.19 3.92 4.14
CA PRO A 137 16.93 5.00 4.78
C PRO A 137 17.26 6.15 3.81
N VAL A 138 16.23 6.79 3.27
CA VAL A 138 16.32 7.92 2.35
C VAL A 138 15.63 9.14 2.96
N GLY A 139 16.10 10.33 2.61
CA GLY A 139 15.52 11.58 3.05
C GLY A 139 15.46 11.68 4.58
N ARG A 140 14.29 11.97 5.11
CA ARG A 140 14.05 12.13 6.57
C ARG A 140 14.28 10.86 7.39
N TYR A 141 14.13 9.68 6.78
CA TYR A 141 14.32 8.40 7.48
C TYR A 141 15.80 8.04 7.67
N LYS A 142 16.72 8.70 6.98
CA LYS A 142 18.16 8.35 7.00
C LYS A 142 18.79 8.50 8.37
N THR A 143 18.43 9.55 9.11
CA THR A 143 19.08 9.91 10.38
C THR A 143 18.65 8.99 11.53
N HIS A 144 17.37 8.61 11.58
CA HIS A 144 16.79 7.85 12.70
C HIS A 144 16.25 6.48 12.25
N TYR A 145 16.81 5.93 11.17
CA TYR A 145 16.29 4.71 10.53
C TYR A 145 16.20 3.53 11.48
N GLU A 146 17.25 3.25 12.25
CA GLU A 146 17.28 2.11 13.18
C GLU A 146 16.22 2.26 14.29
N ALA A 147 16.12 3.45 14.87
CA ALA A 147 15.12 3.73 15.89
C ALA A 147 13.71 3.58 15.33
N PHE A 148 13.45 4.12 14.14
CA PHE A 148 12.18 3.96 13.45
C PHE A 148 11.87 2.48 13.16
N MET A 149 12.83 1.73 12.60
CA MET A 149 12.68 0.32 12.27
C MET A 149 12.44 -0.57 13.47
N SER A 150 12.93 -0.20 14.66
CA SER A 150 12.67 -0.97 15.89
C SER A 150 11.17 -1.11 16.22
N VAL A 151 10.37 -0.12 15.86
CA VAL A 151 8.90 -0.13 16.00
C VAL A 151 8.22 -0.56 14.70
N PHE A 152 8.70 -0.07 13.56
CA PHE A 152 8.10 -0.34 12.27
C PHE A 152 8.12 -1.82 11.89
N THR A 153 9.19 -2.54 12.19
CA THR A 153 9.28 -3.99 11.99
C THR A 153 8.20 -4.75 12.77
N ARG A 154 7.88 -4.29 13.99
CA ARG A 154 6.78 -4.87 14.77
C ARG A 154 5.43 -4.62 14.10
N LYS A 155 5.22 -3.42 13.53
CA LYS A 155 4.02 -3.09 12.77
C LYS A 155 3.91 -3.94 11.49
N GLN A 156 5.03 -4.15 10.77
CA GLN A 156 5.06 -5.05 9.60
C GLN A 156 4.68 -6.48 9.98
N ALA A 157 5.25 -7.01 11.07
CA ALA A 157 4.89 -8.33 11.59
C ALA A 157 3.40 -8.42 11.97
N MET A 158 2.85 -7.36 12.56
CA MET A 158 1.42 -7.26 12.90
C MET A 158 0.55 -7.27 11.64
N VAL A 159 0.90 -6.51 10.60
CA VAL A 159 0.17 -6.51 9.31
C VAL A 159 0.18 -7.90 8.67
N LYS A 160 1.31 -8.60 8.75
CA LYS A 160 1.41 -9.99 8.29
C LYS A 160 0.50 -10.92 9.09
N GLN A 161 0.51 -10.81 10.43
CA GLN A 161 -0.36 -11.62 11.30
C GLN A 161 -1.83 -11.34 11.04
N ILE A 162 -2.22 -10.07 10.86
CA ILE A 162 -3.58 -9.71 10.45
C ILE A 162 -3.95 -10.39 9.13
N ALA A 163 -3.08 -10.36 8.14
CA ALA A 163 -3.34 -11.03 6.87
C ALA A 163 -3.57 -12.53 7.03
N GLU A 164 -2.77 -13.21 7.85
CA GLU A 164 -2.92 -14.62 8.18
C GLU A 164 -4.24 -14.91 8.89
N ASP A 165 -4.59 -14.14 9.92
CA ASP A 165 -5.81 -14.31 10.71
C ASP A 165 -7.09 -14.14 9.88
N TYR A 166 -7.07 -13.27 8.88
CA TYR A 166 -8.22 -13.01 7.99
C TYR A 166 -8.20 -13.84 6.69
N GLY A 167 -7.22 -14.73 6.53
CA GLY A 167 -7.05 -15.51 5.30
C GLY A 167 -6.85 -14.62 4.06
N ALA A 168 -6.19 -13.47 4.25
CA ALA A 168 -5.88 -12.55 3.18
C ALA A 168 -4.63 -13.00 2.41
N ILE A 169 -4.55 -12.62 1.14
CA ILE A 169 -3.31 -12.74 0.37
C ILE A 169 -2.36 -11.66 0.89
N PHE A 170 -1.23 -12.07 1.45
CA PHE A 170 -0.19 -11.15 1.91
C PHE A 170 0.86 -10.91 0.83
N ILE A 171 1.17 -9.63 0.55
CA ILE A 171 2.20 -9.22 -0.40
C ILE A 171 3.41 -8.70 0.36
N PRO A 172 4.49 -9.50 0.51
CA PRO A 172 5.71 -9.07 1.18
C PRO A 172 6.51 -8.13 0.27
N VAL A 173 6.77 -6.92 0.72
CA VAL A 173 7.48 -5.89 -0.06
C VAL A 173 8.84 -5.54 0.53
N GLN A 174 8.96 -5.38 1.85
CA GLN A 174 10.18 -4.86 2.48
C GLN A 174 11.43 -5.66 2.12
N LYS A 175 11.40 -6.96 2.35
CA LYS A 175 12.56 -7.83 2.06
C LYS A 175 12.90 -7.86 0.57
N ARG A 176 11.88 -7.83 -0.30
CA ARG A 176 12.10 -7.76 -1.76
C ARG A 176 12.75 -6.45 -2.15
N LEU A 177 12.30 -5.34 -1.56
CA LEU A 177 12.85 -4.01 -1.79
C LEU A 177 14.33 -3.92 -1.36
N GLU A 178 14.68 -4.44 -0.18
CA GLU A 178 16.07 -4.51 0.29
C GLU A 178 16.96 -5.31 -0.67
N GLN A 179 16.48 -6.43 -1.17
CA GLN A 179 17.19 -7.21 -2.17
C GLN A 179 17.37 -6.45 -3.50
N LEU A 180 16.35 -5.74 -3.94
CA LEU A 180 16.41 -4.91 -5.15
C LEU A 180 17.44 -3.78 -5.04
N VAL A 181 17.60 -3.18 -3.87
CA VAL A 181 18.64 -2.17 -3.60
C VAL A 181 20.03 -2.78 -3.81
N VAL A 182 20.26 -3.98 -3.28
CA VAL A 182 21.54 -4.70 -3.45
C VAL A 182 21.76 -5.06 -4.93
N ASP A 183 20.76 -5.57 -5.61
CA ASP A 183 20.84 -6.05 -6.98
C ASP A 183 21.10 -4.90 -7.98
N CYS A 184 20.46 -3.73 -7.77
CA CYS A 184 20.59 -2.60 -8.70
C CYS A 184 21.87 -1.79 -8.53
N ALA A 185 22.51 -1.81 -7.36
CA ALA A 185 23.68 -1.00 -7.06
C ALA A 185 24.84 -1.16 -8.09
N PRO A 186 25.31 -2.39 -8.42
CA PRO A 186 26.36 -2.55 -9.42
C PRO A 186 25.92 -2.17 -10.84
N ILE A 187 24.63 -2.32 -11.15
CA ILE A 187 24.06 -2.00 -12.47
C ILE A 187 23.98 -0.49 -12.67
N LEU A 188 23.49 0.25 -11.67
CA LEU A 188 23.46 1.72 -11.70
C LEU A 188 24.87 2.29 -11.89
N LYS A 189 25.83 1.78 -11.14
CA LYS A 189 27.23 2.19 -11.27
C LYS A 189 27.81 1.88 -12.65
N ALA A 190 27.53 0.71 -13.20
CA ALA A 190 28.00 0.31 -14.53
C ALA A 190 27.40 1.18 -15.64
N ASN A 191 26.17 1.67 -15.45
CA ASN A 191 25.50 2.57 -16.37
C ASN A 191 25.86 4.05 -16.16
N GLY A 192 26.76 4.37 -15.22
CA GLY A 192 27.18 5.75 -14.94
C GLY A 192 26.12 6.60 -14.24
N SER A 193 25.19 5.98 -13.53
CA SER A 193 24.19 6.70 -12.74
C SER A 193 24.78 7.19 -11.42
N ASP A 194 24.47 8.44 -11.06
CA ASP A 194 24.79 9.04 -9.76
C ASP A 194 23.67 8.84 -8.73
N THR A 195 22.56 8.19 -9.12
CA THR A 195 21.43 7.92 -8.24
C THR A 195 21.82 6.89 -7.19
N ALA A 196 21.56 7.16 -5.92
CA ALA A 196 21.73 6.16 -4.85
C ALA A 196 20.77 4.97 -5.09
N PRO A 197 21.23 3.73 -4.84
CA PRO A 197 20.40 2.55 -5.07
C PRO A 197 19.04 2.59 -4.36
N GLU A 198 18.99 3.12 -3.14
CA GLU A 198 17.77 3.30 -2.37
C GLU A 198 16.83 4.32 -3.02
N GLU A 199 17.36 5.44 -3.51
CA GLU A 199 16.60 6.52 -4.17
C GLU A 199 16.05 6.10 -5.54
N TYR A 200 16.67 5.11 -6.18
CA TYR A 200 16.14 4.53 -7.41
C TYR A 200 14.78 3.87 -7.19
N TRP A 201 14.52 3.35 -5.99
CA TRP A 201 13.27 2.67 -5.62
C TRP A 201 12.31 3.55 -4.85
N LEU A 202 12.83 4.35 -3.88
CA LEU A 202 12.04 5.24 -3.02
C LEU A 202 12.70 6.62 -3.00
N TRP A 203 12.10 7.59 -3.69
CA TRP A 203 12.72 8.90 -3.87
C TRP A 203 12.82 9.74 -2.57
N ASP A 204 12.03 9.44 -1.53
CA ASP A 204 12.07 10.11 -0.21
C ASP A 204 12.12 9.14 0.98
N GLY A 205 12.30 7.85 0.70
CA GLY A 205 12.31 6.77 1.68
C GLY A 205 10.98 6.04 1.86
N VAL A 206 9.88 6.61 1.35
CA VAL A 206 8.52 6.06 1.48
C VAL A 206 7.82 5.92 0.15
N HIS A 207 7.89 6.95 -0.69
CA HIS A 207 7.13 6.98 -1.92
C HIS A 207 7.88 6.27 -3.06
N PRO A 208 7.25 5.26 -3.67
CA PRO A 208 7.82 4.54 -4.80
C PRO A 208 8.08 5.42 -6.02
N THR A 209 9.19 5.16 -6.69
CA THR A 209 9.36 5.53 -8.08
C THR A 209 8.48 4.66 -8.97
N GLU A 210 8.40 4.98 -10.26
CA GLU A 210 7.70 4.17 -11.25
C GLU A 210 8.19 2.71 -11.25
N ALA A 211 9.50 2.53 -11.04
CA ALA A 211 10.13 1.20 -11.00
C ALA A 211 9.58 0.34 -9.87
N LEU A 212 9.49 0.89 -8.64
CA LEU A 212 8.95 0.12 -7.52
C LEU A 212 7.44 -0.06 -7.61
N HIS A 213 6.70 0.91 -8.14
CA HIS A 213 5.27 0.71 -8.44
C HIS A 213 5.05 -0.48 -9.38
N GLY A 214 5.92 -0.65 -10.39
CA GLY A 214 5.93 -1.82 -11.26
C GLY A 214 6.14 -3.12 -10.49
N VAL A 215 7.16 -3.17 -9.63
CA VAL A 215 7.46 -4.36 -8.81
C VAL A 215 6.30 -4.72 -7.87
N ILE A 216 5.70 -3.73 -7.21
CA ILE A 216 4.53 -3.97 -6.34
C ILE A 216 3.36 -4.56 -7.15
N ALA A 217 3.12 -4.02 -8.35
CA ALA A 217 2.08 -4.53 -9.23
C ALA A 217 2.35 -5.98 -9.68
N ASP A 218 3.59 -6.30 -10.03
CA ASP A 218 3.98 -7.67 -10.43
C ASP A 218 3.81 -8.66 -9.27
N LEU A 219 4.27 -8.30 -8.06
CA LEU A 219 4.06 -9.12 -6.87
C LEU A 219 2.58 -9.35 -6.59
N TRP A 220 1.77 -8.31 -6.72
CA TRP A 220 0.32 -8.38 -6.54
C TRP A 220 -0.34 -9.30 -7.56
N LEU A 221 -0.03 -9.13 -8.85
CA LEU A 221 -0.56 -9.92 -9.95
C LEU A 221 -0.17 -11.40 -9.82
N ASP A 222 1.08 -11.67 -9.45
CA ASP A 222 1.57 -13.03 -9.24
C ASP A 222 0.85 -13.74 -8.09
N ALA A 223 0.70 -13.05 -6.96
CA ALA A 223 0.07 -13.62 -5.77
C ALA A 223 -1.44 -13.85 -5.94
N THR A 224 -2.09 -13.14 -6.86
CA THR A 224 -3.55 -13.21 -7.06
C THR A 224 -3.98 -14.00 -8.28
N LYS A 225 -3.06 -14.45 -9.14
CA LYS A 225 -3.34 -15.09 -10.43
C LYS A 225 -4.28 -16.31 -10.36
N ASP A 226 -4.22 -17.08 -9.28
CA ASP A 226 -5.02 -18.29 -9.10
C ASP A 226 -6.34 -18.03 -8.35
N VAL A 227 -6.58 -16.78 -7.93
CA VAL A 227 -7.72 -16.39 -7.11
C VAL A 227 -8.70 -15.50 -7.86
N LEU A 228 -8.29 -14.89 -8.98
CA LEU A 228 -9.04 -13.98 -9.83
C LEU A 228 -9.43 -14.64 -11.15
#